data_fba52981ee18a5b864f0cd9cb02ff820
#
_entry.id   fba52981ee18a5b864f0cd9cb02ff820
#
_cell.length_a   1.000
_cell.length_b   1.000
_cell.length_c   1.000
_cell.angle_alpha   90.00
_cell.angle_beta   90.00
_cell.angle_gamma   90.00
#
_symmetry.space_group_name_H-M   'P 1'
#
loop_
_entity.id
_entity.type
_entity.pdbx_description
1 polymer ?
#
loop_
_entity_poly.entity_id
_entity_poly.type
_entity_poly.pdbx_seq_one_letter_code
_entity_poly.pdbx_strand_id
1 'polypeptide(L)'
;MTDRRGFLGRAVAGASTLLLGGCYDLSQKPWFTNALGKVEDLTHAAQNLIAGPQALAPEFTKADIAPVFRANGTLDPGTPEYAGHVGSGFKNWRITVTGLVAHPLSLSLDDLRRLPARTQITRHDCVEGWSCIGEWTGPQLSRILAAAAPKPEARYAVFYCADPMTAEGDPSHNYYESMDLSEAMHPQTILAYQMNGAPLTVPHGAPVRLRAERQLGYKQPKYVQRIDLVADYSAIQGGKGGYWEDLGYTWYGGI
;
A
#
# COMPACT_ATOMS: atom_id res chain seq x y z
N MET A 1 37.97 -5.92 50.18
CA MET A 1 38.42 -5.39 48.88
C MET A 1 37.29 -5.55 47.88
N THR A 2 36.60 -4.48 47.58
CA THR A 2 35.49 -4.49 46.62
C THR A 2 36.07 -4.75 45.23
N ASP A 3 35.62 -5.81 44.58
CA ASP A 3 36.07 -6.18 43.23
C ASP A 3 35.63 -5.09 42.24
N ARG A 4 36.57 -4.27 41.79
CA ARG A 4 36.38 -3.19 40.82
C ARG A 4 35.73 -3.68 39.51
N ARG A 5 36.02 -4.93 39.10
CA ARG A 5 35.43 -5.55 37.91
C ARG A 5 33.94 -5.87 38.10
N GLY A 6 33.56 -6.37 39.28
CA GLY A 6 32.14 -6.62 39.62
C GLY A 6 31.32 -5.34 39.74
N PHE A 7 31.91 -4.26 40.23
CA PHE A 7 31.26 -2.96 40.29
C PHE A 7 31.01 -2.35 38.90
N LEU A 8 32.05 -2.39 38.01
CA LEU A 8 31.91 -1.91 36.65
C LEU A 8 30.90 -2.74 35.84
N GLY A 9 30.87 -4.07 36.00
CA GLY A 9 29.87 -4.91 35.34
C GLY A 9 28.44 -4.60 35.78
N ARG A 10 28.22 -4.33 37.07
CA ARG A 10 26.90 -3.95 37.59
C ARG A 10 26.50 -2.52 37.17
N ALA A 11 27.44 -1.60 37.08
CA ALA A 11 27.21 -0.27 36.63
C ALA A 11 26.84 -0.23 35.15
N VAL A 12 27.50 -1.02 34.29
CA VAL A 12 27.17 -1.17 32.86
C VAL A 12 25.80 -1.82 32.69
N ALA A 13 25.51 -2.90 33.42
CA ALA A 13 24.20 -3.56 33.36
C ALA A 13 23.07 -2.63 33.83
N GLY A 14 23.29 -1.84 34.89
CA GLY A 14 22.33 -0.86 35.35
C GLY A 14 22.11 0.30 34.36
N ALA A 15 23.17 0.77 33.72
CA ALA A 15 23.07 1.79 32.68
C ALA A 15 22.33 1.29 31.43
N SER A 16 22.55 0.05 31.04
CA SER A 16 21.87 -0.59 29.89
C SER A 16 20.35 -0.76 30.14
N THR A 17 19.95 -1.13 31.36
CA THR A 17 18.51 -1.23 31.72
C THR A 17 17.82 0.10 31.78
N LEU A 18 18.51 1.15 32.24
CA LEU A 18 17.97 2.52 32.24
C LEU A 18 17.84 3.09 30.83
N LEU A 19 18.76 2.77 29.92
CA LEU A 19 18.66 3.19 28.52
C LEU A 19 17.51 2.48 27.80
N LEU A 20 17.25 1.21 28.04
CA LEU A 20 16.14 0.46 27.45
C LEU A 20 14.77 0.94 27.97
N GLY A 21 14.67 1.20 29.30
CA GLY A 21 13.45 1.78 29.88
C GLY A 21 13.17 3.20 29.36
N GLY A 22 14.23 4.00 29.23
CA GLY A 22 14.13 5.37 28.69
C GLY A 22 13.66 5.45 27.25
N CYS A 23 14.00 4.47 26.41
CA CYS A 23 13.53 4.39 25.01
C CYS A 23 12.02 4.13 24.95
N TYR A 24 11.48 3.26 25.80
CA TYR A 24 10.05 2.99 25.84
C TYR A 24 9.27 4.24 26.27
N ASP A 25 9.67 4.88 27.39
CA ASP A 25 9.01 6.08 27.89
C ASP A 25 9.11 7.25 26.88
N LEU A 26 10.21 7.35 26.16
CA LEU A 26 10.42 8.38 25.15
C LEU A 26 9.50 8.14 23.94
N SER A 27 9.36 6.89 23.49
CA SER A 27 8.51 6.52 22.37
C SER A 27 7.02 6.78 22.61
N GLN A 28 6.60 6.91 23.87
CA GLN A 28 5.22 7.26 24.26
C GLN A 28 4.97 8.78 24.35
N LYS A 29 6.02 9.62 24.22
CA LYS A 29 5.86 11.07 24.34
C LYS A 29 5.34 11.67 23.02
N PRO A 30 4.22 12.45 23.05
CA PRO A 30 3.67 13.04 21.82
C PRO A 30 4.65 13.90 21.03
N TRP A 31 5.53 14.64 21.69
CA TRP A 31 6.54 15.45 21.00
C TRP A 31 7.55 14.59 20.24
N PHE A 32 7.91 13.41 20.78
CA PHE A 32 8.86 12.50 20.14
C PHE A 32 8.24 11.79 18.95
N THR A 33 7.01 11.29 19.08
CA THR A 33 6.25 10.68 17.96
C THR A 33 5.99 11.69 16.85
N ASN A 34 5.67 12.94 17.21
CA ASN A 34 5.52 14.03 16.25
C ASN A 34 6.86 14.40 15.56
N ALA A 35 7.99 14.31 16.28
CA ALA A 35 9.30 14.52 15.68
C ALA A 35 9.65 13.38 14.69
N LEU A 36 9.31 12.14 15.03
CA LEU A 36 9.50 10.99 14.12
C LEU A 36 8.63 11.13 12.87
N GLY A 37 7.38 11.59 12.98
CA GLY A 37 6.53 11.88 11.81
C GLY A 37 7.17 12.91 10.86
N LYS A 38 7.83 13.95 11.40
CA LYS A 38 8.57 14.91 10.55
C LYS A 38 9.79 14.28 9.84
N VAL A 39 10.39 13.24 10.41
CA VAL A 39 11.46 12.48 9.74
C VAL A 39 10.91 11.71 8.54
N GLU A 40 9.67 11.22 8.61
CA GLU A 40 8.97 10.59 7.49
C GLU A 40 8.80 11.58 6.33
N ASP A 41 8.27 12.78 6.59
CA ASP A 41 8.15 13.85 5.59
C ASP A 41 9.51 14.21 4.96
N LEU A 42 10.56 14.27 5.78
CA LEU A 42 11.93 14.56 5.33
C LEU A 42 12.46 13.42 4.43
N THR A 43 12.20 12.16 4.79
CA THR A 43 12.60 10.98 4.01
C THR A 43 11.91 10.99 2.66
N HIS A 44 10.60 11.25 2.63
CA HIS A 44 9.83 11.39 1.39
C HIS A 44 10.38 12.51 0.50
N ALA A 45 10.60 13.70 1.07
CA ALA A 45 11.18 14.83 0.36
C ALA A 45 12.58 14.53 -0.16
N ALA A 46 13.44 13.88 0.63
CA ALA A 46 14.80 13.51 0.25
C ALA A 46 14.82 12.49 -0.89
N GLN A 47 13.99 11.46 -0.83
CA GLN A 47 13.88 10.47 -1.92
C GLN A 47 13.40 11.12 -3.22
N ASN A 48 12.39 11.99 -3.16
CA ASN A 48 11.92 12.73 -4.32
C ASN A 48 12.98 13.69 -4.90
N LEU A 49 13.82 14.28 -4.04
CA LEU A 49 14.91 15.16 -4.46
C LEU A 49 16.05 14.38 -5.14
N ILE A 50 16.42 13.22 -4.58
CA ILE A 50 17.57 12.41 -5.04
C ILE A 50 17.20 11.60 -6.28
N ALA A 51 16.10 10.86 -6.22
CA ALA A 51 15.67 9.98 -7.30
C ALA A 51 14.83 10.72 -8.37
N GLY A 52 14.17 11.80 -7.96
CA GLY A 52 13.19 12.51 -8.77
C GLY A 52 11.77 11.89 -8.67
N PRO A 53 10.73 12.73 -8.81
CA PRO A 53 9.33 12.27 -8.63
C PRO A 53 8.88 11.28 -9.71
N GLN A 54 9.57 11.21 -10.84
CA GLN A 54 9.28 10.32 -11.97
C GLN A 54 10.28 9.15 -12.10
N ALA A 55 11.20 8.99 -11.13
CA ALA A 55 12.17 7.90 -11.16
C ALA A 55 11.46 6.54 -11.12
N LEU A 56 11.82 5.67 -12.04
CA LEU A 56 11.26 4.33 -12.12
C LEU A 56 11.94 3.42 -11.12
N ALA A 57 11.18 2.56 -10.45
CA ALA A 57 11.72 1.40 -9.76
C ALA A 57 12.40 0.47 -10.78
N PRO A 58 13.45 -0.26 -10.39
CA PRO A 58 14.14 -1.18 -11.28
C PRO A 58 13.18 -2.21 -11.88
N GLU A 59 13.29 -2.43 -13.20
CA GLU A 59 12.59 -3.50 -13.90
C GLU A 59 13.57 -4.66 -14.16
N PHE A 60 13.05 -5.87 -14.11
CA PHE A 60 13.78 -7.12 -14.22
C PHE A 60 13.44 -7.85 -15.52
N THR A 61 14.11 -8.96 -15.77
CA THR A 61 13.86 -9.81 -16.93
C THR A 61 12.94 -11.00 -16.58
N LYS A 62 12.40 -11.68 -17.59
CA LYS A 62 11.59 -12.88 -17.36
C LYS A 62 12.35 -14.00 -16.63
N ALA A 63 13.68 -14.03 -16.74
CA ALA A 63 14.52 -15.01 -16.04
C ALA A 63 14.60 -14.77 -14.54
N ASP A 64 14.30 -13.54 -14.09
CA ASP A 64 14.35 -13.14 -12.68
C ASP A 64 13.03 -13.39 -11.96
N ILE A 65 11.96 -13.74 -12.68
CA ILE A 65 10.65 -13.99 -12.09
C ILE A 65 10.75 -15.16 -11.10
N ALA A 66 10.27 -14.93 -9.87
CA ALA A 66 10.28 -15.94 -8.82
C ALA A 66 9.44 -17.16 -9.27
N PRO A 67 9.94 -18.41 -9.11
CA PRO A 67 9.18 -19.61 -9.46
C PRO A 67 7.85 -19.71 -8.73
N VAL A 68 7.80 -19.20 -7.50
CA VAL A 68 6.60 -19.07 -6.68
C VAL A 68 6.53 -17.65 -6.16
N PHE A 69 5.49 -16.92 -6.52
CA PHE A 69 5.21 -15.63 -5.91
C PHE A 69 4.38 -15.85 -4.65
N ARG A 70 4.92 -15.50 -3.49
CA ARG A 70 4.26 -15.69 -2.20
C ARG A 70 3.00 -14.82 -2.11
N ALA A 71 1.84 -15.44 -1.86
CA ALA A 71 0.65 -14.72 -1.47
C ALA A 71 0.75 -14.31 0.01
N ASN A 72 0.27 -13.12 0.36
CA ASN A 72 0.44 -12.51 1.67
C ASN A 72 -0.81 -11.69 2.03
N GLY A 73 -1.02 -11.43 3.32
CA GLY A 73 -2.22 -10.81 3.85
C GLY A 73 -3.47 -11.67 3.63
N THR A 74 -4.63 -11.05 3.42
CA THR A 74 -5.88 -11.77 3.14
C THR A 74 -5.72 -12.65 1.89
N LEU A 75 -5.98 -13.95 2.01
CA LEU A 75 -5.90 -14.89 0.88
C LEU A 75 -7.22 -15.04 0.14
N ASP A 76 -8.33 -14.73 0.81
CA ASP A 76 -9.70 -14.68 0.26
C ASP A 76 -10.51 -13.72 1.15
N PRO A 77 -11.20 -12.72 0.59
CA PRO A 77 -12.11 -11.87 1.35
C PRO A 77 -13.18 -12.64 2.13
N GLY A 78 -13.59 -13.81 1.66
CA GLY A 78 -14.52 -14.70 2.35
C GLY A 78 -15.94 -14.16 2.46
N THR A 79 -16.27 -13.02 1.84
CA THR A 79 -17.61 -12.44 1.90
C THR A 79 -18.52 -13.05 0.84
N PRO A 80 -19.84 -13.18 1.12
CA PRO A 80 -20.80 -13.69 0.12
C PRO A 80 -20.81 -12.85 -1.18
N GLU A 81 -20.63 -11.54 -1.08
CA GLU A 81 -20.55 -10.64 -2.23
C GLU A 81 -19.35 -10.97 -3.10
N TYR A 82 -18.17 -11.09 -2.50
CA TYR A 82 -16.95 -11.42 -3.24
C TYR A 82 -17.01 -12.82 -3.85
N ALA A 83 -17.55 -13.80 -3.12
CA ALA A 83 -17.78 -15.15 -3.63
C ALA A 83 -18.73 -15.14 -4.85
N GLY A 84 -19.76 -14.28 -4.85
CA GLY A 84 -20.62 -14.04 -6.00
C GLY A 84 -19.88 -13.48 -7.21
N HIS A 85 -18.95 -12.56 -6.99
CA HIS A 85 -18.07 -12.05 -8.05
C HIS A 85 -17.17 -13.14 -8.63
N VAL A 86 -16.54 -13.95 -7.77
CA VAL A 86 -15.72 -15.11 -8.20
C VAL A 86 -16.56 -16.08 -9.01
N GLY A 87 -17.73 -16.48 -8.51
CA GLY A 87 -18.64 -17.42 -9.17
C GLY A 87 -19.14 -16.94 -10.54
N SER A 88 -19.26 -15.63 -10.73
CA SER A 88 -19.64 -15.02 -12.01
C SER A 88 -18.46 -14.77 -12.95
N GLY A 89 -17.22 -15.10 -12.54
CA GLY A 89 -16.01 -14.73 -13.26
C GLY A 89 -15.84 -13.20 -13.36
N PHE A 90 -16.25 -12.49 -12.32
CA PHE A 90 -16.17 -11.04 -12.17
C PHE A 90 -16.97 -10.23 -13.23
N LYS A 91 -17.94 -10.85 -13.91
CA LYS A 91 -18.75 -10.18 -14.95
C LYS A 91 -19.51 -8.95 -14.45
N ASN A 92 -20.00 -9.03 -13.20
CA ASN A 92 -20.77 -7.96 -12.57
C ASN A 92 -19.91 -7.06 -11.65
N TRP A 93 -18.64 -7.35 -11.53
CA TRP A 93 -17.73 -6.55 -10.72
C TRP A 93 -17.48 -5.19 -11.38
N ARG A 94 -17.35 -4.15 -10.56
CA ARG A 94 -17.02 -2.80 -10.97
C ARG A 94 -16.02 -2.19 -10.00
N ILE A 95 -15.11 -1.36 -10.54
CA ILE A 95 -14.35 -0.41 -9.75
C ILE A 95 -14.92 0.99 -9.97
N THR A 96 -15.12 1.73 -8.90
CA THR A 96 -15.59 3.11 -8.97
C THR A 96 -14.47 4.09 -8.68
N VAL A 97 -14.50 5.27 -9.33
CA VAL A 97 -13.63 6.40 -9.01
C VAL A 97 -14.53 7.58 -8.68
N THR A 98 -14.44 8.08 -7.46
CA THR A 98 -15.37 9.10 -6.91
C THR A 98 -14.61 10.13 -6.06
N GLY A 99 -15.33 10.94 -5.28
CA GLY A 99 -14.76 11.99 -4.45
C GLY A 99 -14.49 13.30 -5.22
N LEU A 100 -13.31 13.87 -5.07
CA LEU A 100 -12.92 15.13 -5.70
C LEU A 100 -12.55 14.94 -7.19
N VAL A 101 -13.52 14.50 -7.98
CA VAL A 101 -13.45 14.33 -9.43
C VAL A 101 -14.58 15.11 -10.13
N ALA A 102 -14.35 15.53 -11.36
CA ALA A 102 -15.40 16.15 -12.18
C ALA A 102 -16.31 15.09 -12.83
N HIS A 103 -15.74 13.92 -13.17
CA HIS A 103 -16.39 12.83 -13.87
C HIS A 103 -16.24 11.54 -13.08
N PRO A 104 -17.19 11.20 -12.17
CA PRO A 104 -17.18 9.91 -11.49
C PRO A 104 -17.23 8.75 -12.50
N LEU A 105 -16.42 7.71 -12.25
CA LEU A 105 -16.32 6.56 -13.14
C LEU A 105 -16.86 5.29 -12.46
N SER A 106 -17.39 4.38 -13.27
CA SER A 106 -17.72 3.00 -12.88
C SER A 106 -17.26 2.08 -14.01
N LEU A 107 -16.15 1.37 -13.80
CA LEU A 107 -15.47 0.59 -14.83
C LEU A 107 -15.60 -0.91 -14.52
N SER A 108 -15.99 -1.68 -15.52
CA SER A 108 -15.91 -3.14 -15.47
C SER A 108 -14.47 -3.64 -15.66
N LEU A 109 -14.24 -4.90 -15.36
CA LEU A 109 -12.95 -5.54 -15.68
C LEU A 109 -12.64 -5.48 -17.18
N ASP A 110 -13.66 -5.59 -18.04
CA ASP A 110 -13.49 -5.48 -19.49
C ASP A 110 -13.19 -4.06 -19.93
N ASP A 111 -13.74 -3.04 -19.26
CA ASP A 111 -13.35 -1.65 -19.52
C ASP A 111 -11.88 -1.41 -19.19
N LEU A 112 -11.40 -1.93 -18.06
CA LEU A 112 -9.99 -1.86 -17.70
C LEU A 112 -9.08 -2.57 -18.72
N ARG A 113 -9.51 -3.71 -19.24
CA ARG A 113 -8.76 -4.48 -20.28
C ARG A 113 -8.70 -3.77 -21.64
N ARG A 114 -9.67 -2.90 -21.95
CA ARG A 114 -9.64 -2.10 -23.18
C ARG A 114 -8.70 -0.90 -23.11
N LEU A 115 -8.33 -0.46 -21.90
CA LEU A 115 -7.36 0.61 -21.75
C LEU A 115 -5.95 0.12 -22.15
N PRO A 116 -5.09 1.02 -22.65
CA PRO A 116 -3.69 0.68 -22.87
C PRO A 116 -3.05 0.18 -21.58
N ALA A 117 -2.58 -1.06 -21.60
CA ALA A 117 -1.95 -1.70 -20.46
C ALA A 117 -0.44 -1.45 -20.45
N ARG A 118 0.12 -1.36 -19.26
CA ARG A 118 1.55 -1.50 -19.00
C ARG A 118 1.81 -2.90 -18.46
N THR A 119 2.84 -3.56 -18.98
CA THR A 119 3.43 -4.77 -18.40
C THR A 119 4.79 -4.40 -17.84
N GLN A 120 5.07 -4.79 -16.60
CA GLN A 120 6.31 -4.51 -15.89
C GLN A 120 6.71 -5.70 -15.04
N ILE A 121 8.00 -6.03 -15.00
CA ILE A 121 8.57 -7.09 -14.17
C ILE A 121 9.31 -6.39 -13.03
N THR A 122 8.74 -6.44 -11.84
CA THR A 122 9.19 -5.62 -10.71
C THR A 122 9.28 -6.43 -9.44
N ARG A 123 10.09 -5.96 -8.49
CA ARG A 123 10.23 -6.55 -7.17
C ARG A 123 9.13 -6.05 -6.26
N HIS A 124 8.57 -6.94 -5.50
CA HIS A 124 7.66 -6.66 -4.40
C HIS A 124 8.40 -6.88 -3.10
N ASP A 125 8.54 -5.84 -2.30
CA ASP A 125 9.21 -5.89 -1.00
C ASP A 125 8.16 -5.83 0.11
N CYS A 126 8.10 -6.87 0.93
CA CYS A 126 7.17 -6.98 2.05
C CYS A 126 7.82 -6.53 3.35
N VAL A 127 7.08 -5.86 4.23
CA VAL A 127 7.54 -5.49 5.58
C VAL A 127 7.89 -6.70 6.45
N GLU A 128 7.43 -7.90 6.09
CA GLU A 128 7.78 -9.16 6.74
C GLU A 128 9.21 -9.64 6.41
N GLY A 129 9.99 -8.86 5.63
CA GLY A 129 11.40 -9.14 5.35
C GLY A 129 11.64 -10.12 4.19
N TRP A 130 10.70 -10.28 3.28
CA TRP A 130 10.88 -11.06 2.06
C TRP A 130 10.57 -10.23 0.82
N SER A 131 11.14 -10.65 -0.32
CA SER A 131 10.92 -10.02 -1.62
C SER A 131 10.61 -11.08 -2.67
N CYS A 132 9.80 -10.72 -3.67
CA CYS A 132 9.50 -11.54 -4.84
C CYS A 132 9.48 -10.69 -6.10
N ILE A 133 10.01 -11.22 -7.20
CA ILE A 133 9.89 -10.60 -8.53
C ILE A 133 8.74 -11.26 -9.28
N GLY A 134 7.87 -10.44 -9.88
CA GLY A 134 6.74 -10.89 -10.68
C GLY A 134 6.46 -9.97 -11.85
N GLU A 135 5.82 -10.49 -12.90
CA GLU A 135 5.32 -9.71 -14.01
C GLU A 135 3.88 -9.28 -13.74
N TRP A 136 3.61 -7.99 -13.89
CA TRP A 136 2.30 -7.40 -13.62
C TRP A 136 1.79 -6.68 -14.86
N THR A 137 0.52 -6.90 -15.20
CA THR A 137 -0.12 -6.23 -16.34
C THR A 137 -1.42 -5.58 -15.94
N GLY A 138 -1.57 -4.31 -16.30
CA GLY A 138 -2.79 -3.53 -16.08
C GLY A 138 -2.68 -2.11 -16.63
N PRO A 139 -3.79 -1.36 -16.69
CA PRO A 139 -3.77 0.04 -17.09
C PRO A 139 -3.04 0.89 -16.05
N GLN A 140 -2.33 1.92 -16.52
CA GLN A 140 -1.78 2.95 -15.65
C GLN A 140 -2.92 3.66 -14.92
N LEU A 141 -2.79 3.81 -13.60
CA LEU A 141 -3.79 4.50 -12.78
C LEU A 141 -3.97 5.95 -13.24
N SER A 142 -2.90 6.60 -13.67
CA SER A 142 -2.92 7.97 -14.21
C SER A 142 -3.90 8.16 -15.36
N ARG A 143 -4.09 7.15 -16.22
CA ARG A 143 -5.07 7.23 -17.33
C ARG A 143 -6.50 7.21 -16.82
N ILE A 144 -6.77 6.41 -15.81
CA ILE A 144 -8.09 6.30 -15.19
C ILE A 144 -8.40 7.59 -14.43
N LEU A 145 -7.45 8.08 -13.64
CA LEU A 145 -7.63 9.34 -12.90
C LEU A 145 -7.76 10.55 -13.84
N ALA A 146 -7.00 10.60 -14.93
CA ALA A 146 -7.16 11.66 -15.92
C ALA A 146 -8.56 11.67 -16.55
N ALA A 147 -9.14 10.50 -16.84
CA ALA A 147 -10.51 10.39 -17.32
C ALA A 147 -11.55 10.84 -16.28
N ALA A 148 -11.29 10.63 -14.99
CA ALA A 148 -12.11 11.10 -13.88
C ALA A 148 -12.01 12.63 -13.68
N ALA A 149 -10.98 13.27 -14.23
CA ALA A 149 -10.67 14.70 -14.10
C ALA A 149 -10.62 15.16 -12.63
N PRO A 150 -9.49 14.94 -11.93
CA PRO A 150 -9.32 15.34 -10.52
C PRO A 150 -9.55 16.85 -10.35
N LYS A 151 -10.26 17.22 -9.30
CA LYS A 151 -10.42 18.64 -8.93
C LYS A 151 -9.12 19.17 -8.31
N PRO A 152 -8.87 20.50 -8.37
CA PRO A 152 -7.64 21.10 -7.85
C PRO A 152 -7.37 20.85 -6.36
N GLU A 153 -8.42 20.57 -5.58
CA GLU A 153 -8.33 20.29 -4.16
C GLU A 153 -7.88 18.86 -3.86
N ALA A 154 -7.95 17.93 -4.83
CA ALA A 154 -7.53 16.55 -4.65
C ALA A 154 -6.04 16.48 -4.33
N ARG A 155 -5.71 15.78 -3.24
CA ARG A 155 -4.32 15.55 -2.79
C ARG A 155 -3.97 14.08 -2.71
N TYR A 156 -4.95 13.24 -2.38
CA TYR A 156 -4.75 11.82 -2.11
C TYR A 156 -5.73 10.98 -2.90
N ALA A 157 -5.28 9.78 -3.28
CA ALA A 157 -6.12 8.70 -3.76
C ALA A 157 -6.26 7.67 -2.62
N VAL A 158 -7.50 7.38 -2.23
CA VAL A 158 -7.83 6.39 -1.20
C VAL A 158 -8.45 5.18 -1.87
N PHE A 159 -7.88 4.01 -1.64
CA PHE A 159 -8.30 2.73 -2.21
C PHE A 159 -9.08 1.95 -1.16
N TYR A 160 -10.28 1.49 -1.50
CA TYR A 160 -11.10 0.65 -0.65
C TYR A 160 -11.21 -0.75 -1.24
N CYS A 161 -11.01 -1.75 -0.40
CA CYS A 161 -10.87 -3.14 -0.79
C CYS A 161 -12.04 -3.99 -0.32
N ALA A 162 -12.17 -5.20 -0.89
CA ALA A 162 -13.24 -6.10 -0.53
C ALA A 162 -12.94 -6.92 0.74
N ASP A 163 -11.69 -6.95 1.18
CA ASP A 163 -11.26 -7.82 2.27
C ASP A 163 -11.55 -7.20 3.65
N PRO A 164 -12.41 -7.83 4.46
CA PRO A 164 -12.67 -7.40 5.82
C PRO A 164 -11.46 -7.67 6.71
N MET A 165 -11.19 -6.74 7.62
CA MET A 165 -10.09 -6.83 8.58
C MET A 165 -10.58 -7.19 9.99
N THR A 166 -11.87 -7.45 10.15
CA THR A 166 -12.49 -7.96 11.39
C THR A 166 -13.12 -9.33 11.15
N ALA A 167 -13.20 -10.13 12.20
CA ALA A 167 -13.82 -11.48 12.14
C ALA A 167 -15.31 -11.44 11.79
N GLU A 168 -15.98 -10.34 12.12
CA GLU A 168 -17.40 -10.11 11.87
C GLU A 168 -17.67 -9.76 10.41
N GLY A 169 -16.65 -9.44 9.62
CA GLY A 169 -16.80 -9.07 8.21
C GLY A 169 -17.49 -7.72 8.00
N ASP A 170 -17.38 -6.79 8.94
CA ASP A 170 -17.95 -5.45 8.83
C ASP A 170 -17.25 -4.66 7.72
N PRO A 171 -17.97 -4.26 6.65
CA PRO A 171 -17.38 -3.52 5.53
C PRO A 171 -16.79 -2.17 5.91
N SER A 172 -17.21 -1.56 7.04
CA SER A 172 -16.64 -0.31 7.53
C SER A 172 -15.20 -0.48 8.02
N HIS A 173 -14.76 -1.71 8.24
CA HIS A 173 -13.42 -2.12 8.65
C HIS A 173 -12.69 -2.93 7.57
N ASN A 174 -13.10 -2.79 6.32
CA ASN A 174 -12.36 -3.38 5.22
C ASN A 174 -10.98 -2.73 5.07
N TYR A 175 -10.05 -3.48 4.49
CA TYR A 175 -8.75 -2.94 4.15
C TYR A 175 -8.90 -1.70 3.28
N TYR A 176 -8.16 -0.67 3.63
CA TYR A 176 -8.06 0.55 2.84
C TYR A 176 -6.62 1.05 2.86
N GLU A 177 -6.27 1.84 1.87
CA GLU A 177 -4.93 2.40 1.72
C GLU A 177 -5.00 3.74 1.01
N SER A 178 -4.04 4.61 1.25
CA SER A 178 -3.95 5.88 0.54
C SER A 178 -2.53 6.17 0.06
N MET A 179 -2.43 6.97 -0.97
CA MET A 179 -1.17 7.56 -1.43
C MET A 179 -1.41 8.99 -1.92
N ASP A 180 -0.37 9.77 -1.98
CA ASP A 180 -0.46 11.07 -2.61
C ASP A 180 -0.78 10.97 -4.11
N LEU A 181 -1.36 12.04 -4.65
CA LEU A 181 -1.79 12.04 -6.05
C LEU A 181 -0.61 11.93 -7.02
N SER A 182 0.58 12.37 -6.63
CA SER A 182 1.79 12.27 -7.47
C SER A 182 2.23 10.81 -7.63
N GLU A 183 2.17 10.01 -6.57
CA GLU A 183 2.45 8.58 -6.60
C GLU A 183 1.34 7.81 -7.33
N ALA A 184 0.06 8.18 -7.12
CA ALA A 184 -1.07 7.62 -7.87
C ALA A 184 -0.97 7.88 -9.39
N MET A 185 -0.37 9.00 -9.79
CA MET A 185 -0.14 9.39 -11.20
C MET A 185 1.18 8.87 -11.76
N HIS A 186 2.01 8.20 -10.95
CA HIS A 186 3.32 7.71 -11.37
C HIS A 186 3.21 6.69 -12.52
N PRO A 187 4.13 6.69 -13.50
CA PRO A 187 4.07 5.82 -14.68
C PRO A 187 4.02 4.32 -14.38
N GLN A 188 4.59 3.86 -13.25
CA GLN A 188 4.57 2.45 -12.83
C GLN A 188 3.42 2.13 -11.87
N THR A 189 2.60 3.11 -11.46
CA THR A 189 1.41 2.83 -10.67
C THR A 189 0.29 2.34 -11.60
N ILE A 190 -0.08 1.06 -11.45
CA ILE A 190 -1.05 0.38 -12.31
C ILE A 190 -2.14 -0.33 -11.48
N LEU A 191 -3.32 -0.46 -12.06
CA LEU A 191 -4.33 -1.41 -11.59
C LEU A 191 -4.11 -2.77 -12.28
N ALA A 192 -3.31 -3.64 -11.66
CA ALA A 192 -2.97 -4.92 -12.24
C ALA A 192 -4.18 -5.87 -12.20
N TYR A 193 -4.46 -6.49 -13.35
CA TYR A 193 -5.46 -7.55 -13.50
C TYR A 193 -4.84 -8.89 -13.94
N GLN A 194 -3.52 -8.91 -14.22
CA GLN A 194 -2.76 -10.13 -14.51
C GLN A 194 -1.44 -10.14 -13.74
N MET A 195 -0.98 -11.35 -13.46
CA MET A 195 0.33 -11.65 -12.90
C MET A 195 0.95 -12.83 -13.66
N ASN A 196 2.22 -12.70 -14.04
CA ASN A 196 2.98 -13.74 -14.77
C ASN A 196 2.24 -14.26 -16.01
N GLY A 197 1.62 -13.36 -16.79
CA GLY A 197 0.91 -13.67 -18.02
C GLY A 197 -0.48 -14.29 -17.85
N ALA A 198 -0.97 -14.48 -16.61
CA ALA A 198 -2.28 -15.06 -16.32
C ALA A 198 -3.18 -14.09 -15.52
N PRO A 199 -4.52 -14.21 -15.57
CA PRO A 199 -5.40 -13.47 -14.68
C PRO A 199 -5.00 -13.66 -13.22
N LEU A 200 -5.20 -12.63 -12.41
CA LEU A 200 -4.95 -12.71 -10.97
C LEU A 200 -5.77 -13.84 -10.34
N THR A 201 -5.15 -14.60 -9.46
CA THR A 201 -5.86 -15.55 -8.59
C THR A 201 -6.42 -14.82 -7.37
N VAL A 202 -7.39 -15.45 -6.69
CA VAL A 202 -7.98 -14.88 -5.46
C VAL A 202 -6.90 -14.52 -4.43
N PRO A 203 -5.94 -15.40 -4.07
CA PRO A 203 -4.90 -15.04 -3.10
C PRO A 203 -4.01 -13.87 -3.52
N HIS A 204 -3.92 -13.58 -4.82
CA HIS A 204 -3.12 -12.47 -5.35
C HIS A 204 -3.92 -11.20 -5.63
N GLY A 205 -5.22 -11.17 -5.27
CA GLY A 205 -6.05 -9.95 -5.31
C GLY A 205 -6.94 -9.82 -6.52
N ALA A 206 -7.45 -10.95 -7.07
CA ALA A 206 -8.43 -10.92 -8.16
C ALA A 206 -9.64 -10.03 -7.80
N PRO A 207 -10.28 -9.35 -8.78
CA PRO A 207 -9.87 -9.28 -10.18
C PRO A 207 -8.80 -8.21 -10.43
N VAL A 208 -8.59 -7.27 -9.49
CA VAL A 208 -7.71 -6.12 -9.62
C VAL A 208 -7.01 -5.81 -8.30
N ARG A 209 -5.72 -5.54 -8.38
CA ARG A 209 -4.90 -5.01 -7.29
C ARG A 209 -4.11 -3.79 -7.72
N LEU A 210 -3.76 -2.97 -6.77
CA LEU A 210 -2.81 -1.89 -6.99
C LEU A 210 -1.36 -2.43 -7.03
N ARG A 211 -0.58 -1.88 -7.95
CA ARG A 211 0.87 -1.96 -7.97
C ARG A 211 1.43 -0.55 -7.95
N ALA A 212 2.25 -0.26 -6.94
CA ALA A 212 2.99 0.99 -6.76
C ALA A 212 4.44 0.62 -6.43
N GLU A 213 5.26 0.54 -7.45
CA GLU A 213 6.53 -0.18 -7.40
C GLU A 213 7.59 0.48 -6.51
N ARG A 214 7.40 1.75 -6.18
CA ARG A 214 8.28 2.51 -5.28
C ARG A 214 7.84 2.43 -3.81
N GLN A 215 6.84 1.60 -3.52
CA GLN A 215 6.24 1.48 -2.18
C GLN A 215 6.31 0.04 -1.68
N LEU A 216 6.47 -0.13 -0.37
CA LEU A 216 6.38 -1.42 0.29
C LEU A 216 5.01 -2.08 0.07
N GLY A 217 4.97 -3.39 0.24
CA GLY A 217 3.82 -4.24 -0.10
C GLY A 217 2.50 -3.86 0.58
N TYR A 218 2.52 -3.32 1.79
CA TYR A 218 1.29 -2.87 2.44
C TYR A 218 0.64 -1.68 1.75
N LYS A 219 1.40 -0.86 1.01
CA LYS A 219 0.88 0.24 0.18
C LYS A 219 0.29 -0.24 -1.15
N GLN A 220 0.22 -1.55 -1.38
CA GLN A 220 -0.21 -2.16 -2.64
C GLN A 220 -1.46 -3.03 -2.43
N PRO A 221 -2.63 -2.42 -2.13
CA PRO A 221 -3.86 -3.12 -1.76
C PRO A 221 -4.33 -4.10 -2.83
N LYS A 222 -4.90 -5.22 -2.37
CA LYS A 222 -5.58 -6.25 -3.15
C LYS A 222 -7.09 -5.99 -3.17
N TYR A 223 -7.81 -6.63 -4.08
CA TYR A 223 -9.28 -6.61 -4.12
C TYR A 223 -9.89 -5.20 -4.20
N VAL A 224 -9.23 -4.28 -4.89
CA VAL A 224 -9.65 -2.87 -4.96
C VAL A 224 -11.01 -2.75 -5.64
N GLN A 225 -11.98 -2.10 -4.97
CA GLN A 225 -13.35 -1.90 -5.47
C GLN A 225 -13.69 -0.43 -5.71
N ARG A 226 -13.07 0.49 -4.96
CA ARG A 226 -13.34 1.92 -5.07
C ARG A 226 -12.05 2.72 -4.85
N ILE A 227 -11.97 3.83 -5.57
CA ILE A 227 -10.93 4.84 -5.42
C ILE A 227 -11.62 6.17 -5.20
N ASP A 228 -11.37 6.82 -4.06
CA ASP A 228 -11.84 8.17 -3.79
C ASP A 228 -10.68 9.15 -3.86
N LEU A 229 -10.85 10.24 -4.60
CA LEU A 229 -9.92 11.36 -4.52
C LEU A 229 -10.37 12.31 -3.42
N VAL A 230 -9.47 12.62 -2.49
CA VAL A 230 -9.77 13.44 -1.32
C VAL A 230 -8.71 14.54 -1.11
N ALA A 231 -9.09 15.59 -0.40
CA ALA A 231 -8.14 16.62 0.03
C ALA A 231 -7.40 16.21 1.30
N ASP A 232 -8.04 15.38 2.13
CA ASP A 232 -7.58 14.95 3.44
C ASP A 232 -8.19 13.57 3.75
N TYR A 233 -7.48 12.70 4.41
CA TYR A 233 -7.94 11.37 4.83
C TYR A 233 -8.17 11.24 6.33
N SER A 234 -7.98 12.31 7.12
CA SER A 234 -8.08 12.28 8.59
C SER A 234 -9.45 11.88 9.13
N ALA A 235 -10.51 11.99 8.33
CA ALA A 235 -11.85 11.54 8.68
C ALA A 235 -12.17 10.10 8.22
N ILE A 236 -11.21 9.38 7.64
CA ILE A 236 -11.40 8.03 7.09
C ILE A 236 -10.85 7.00 8.09
N GLN A 237 -11.70 6.13 8.60
CA GLN A 237 -11.38 5.10 9.63
C GLN A 237 -10.55 5.68 10.78
N GLY A 238 -9.33 5.21 11.07
CA GLY A 238 -8.46 5.73 12.12
C GLY A 238 -7.76 7.04 11.80
N GLY A 239 -7.91 7.56 10.57
CA GLY A 239 -7.46 8.88 10.17
C GLY A 239 -5.97 9.00 9.84
N LYS A 240 -5.24 7.88 9.76
CA LYS A 240 -3.81 7.89 9.44
C LYS A 240 -3.50 7.48 8.00
N GLY A 241 -4.52 7.27 7.17
CA GLY A 241 -4.39 7.10 5.73
C GLY A 241 -4.31 5.67 5.23
N GLY A 242 -4.36 4.66 6.09
CA GLY A 242 -4.39 3.26 5.72
C GLY A 242 -4.65 2.36 6.92
N TYR A 243 -5.03 1.11 6.66
CA TYR A 243 -5.32 0.16 7.73
C TYR A 243 -4.10 -0.08 8.64
N TRP A 244 -2.92 -0.31 8.06
CA TRP A 244 -1.70 -0.55 8.85
C TRP A 244 -1.17 0.73 9.49
N GLU A 245 -1.35 1.87 8.86
CA GLU A 245 -1.02 3.19 9.40
C GLU A 245 -1.85 3.52 10.63
N ASP A 246 -3.13 3.15 10.62
CA ASP A 246 -4.01 3.28 11.79
C ASP A 246 -3.49 2.43 12.98
N LEU A 247 -2.80 1.33 12.68
CA LEU A 247 -2.14 0.45 13.67
C LEU A 247 -0.69 0.85 13.97
N GLY A 248 -0.19 1.95 13.38
CA GLY A 248 1.11 2.53 13.73
C GLY A 248 2.23 2.35 12.70
N TYR A 249 1.92 1.89 11.49
CA TYR A 249 2.87 1.93 10.39
C TYR A 249 3.06 3.36 9.89
N THR A 250 4.17 3.62 9.20
CA THR A 250 4.40 4.90 8.52
C THR A 250 3.46 5.04 7.33
N TRP A 251 3.00 6.24 7.05
CA TRP A 251 2.16 6.48 5.88
C TRP A 251 2.96 6.42 4.56
N TYR A 252 4.20 6.88 4.57
CA TYR A 252 5.08 6.78 3.40
C TYR A 252 5.94 5.51 3.49
N GLY A 253 5.62 4.54 2.67
CA GLY A 253 6.31 3.25 2.57
C GLY A 253 7.31 3.18 1.42
N GLY A 254 7.97 4.30 1.08
CA GLY A 254 8.90 4.40 -0.05
C GLY A 254 10.17 3.56 0.10
N ILE A 255 10.63 2.96 -1.01
CA ILE A 255 11.83 2.11 -1.12
C ILE A 255 12.67 2.53 -2.33
#